data_d056076290429cbeafb1089f08896440
#
_entry.id   d056076290429cbeafb1089f08896440
#
_cell.length_a   1.000
_cell.length_b   1.000
_cell.length_c   1.000
_cell.angle_alpha   90.00
_cell.angle_beta   90.00
_cell.angle_gamma   90.00
#
_symmetry.space_group_name_H-M   'P 1'
#
loop_
_entity.id
_entity.type
_entity.pdbx_description
1 polymer ?
#
loop_
_entity_poly.entity_id
_entity_poly.type
_entity_poly.pdbx_seq_one_letter_code
_entity_poly.pdbx_strand_id
1 'polypeptide(L)'
;MIEDIKKLLDIKNRNLTIFLSILFALVASLFIFKAYINANAIGGSIDFPQFYYLSKDFWAGKDIFNHFPGKKGMAMWNHIFYIIFYPFTLFTFEISKTLWFFSNVIFAGLIVILLKKAYNLNLNKSLILGLLTVSSTPFTNTLGNGQLGLFILMSITIYWYSKFKIKKFFLAIAYIKFSFAPFFLINSLFKKEIDFIYAVIISTLAVIFYGFYVNELSLIQFINPILTILSIDQNVF
;
A
#
# COMPACT_ATOMS: atom_id res chain seq x y z
N MET A 1 7.97 36.14 -6.41
CA MET A 1 8.27 35.07 -5.42
C MET A 1 8.05 33.65 -5.95
N ILE A 2 6.82 33.24 -6.36
CA ILE A 2 6.58 31.85 -6.89
C ILE A 2 7.33 31.61 -8.20
N GLU A 3 7.37 32.60 -9.11
CA GLU A 3 8.12 32.53 -10.35
C GLU A 3 9.63 32.47 -10.14
N ASP A 4 10.13 33.18 -9.14
CA ASP A 4 11.55 33.19 -8.80
C ASP A 4 11.97 31.84 -8.23
N ILE A 5 11.12 31.22 -7.41
CA ILE A 5 11.33 29.85 -6.90
C ILE A 5 11.32 28.84 -8.04
N LYS A 6 10.35 28.93 -8.98
CA LYS A 6 10.33 28.08 -10.17
C LYS A 6 11.61 28.22 -11.00
N LYS A 7 12.05 29.46 -11.26
CA LYS A 7 13.30 29.75 -11.98
C LYS A 7 14.51 29.14 -11.28
N LEU A 8 14.60 29.30 -9.94
CA LEU A 8 15.70 28.76 -9.14
C LEU A 8 15.76 27.22 -9.21
N LEU A 9 14.61 26.57 -9.22
CA LEU A 9 14.51 25.10 -9.30
C LEU A 9 14.74 24.57 -10.72
N ASP A 10 14.55 25.38 -11.74
CA ASP A 10 14.81 25.01 -13.14
C ASP A 10 16.27 25.25 -13.55
N ILE A 11 17.01 26.08 -12.80
CA ILE A 11 18.42 26.31 -13.06
C ILE A 11 19.19 25.01 -12.74
N LYS A 12 20.02 24.59 -13.70
CA LYS A 12 20.97 23.46 -13.55
C LYS A 12 22.15 23.89 -12.66
N ASN A 13 21.83 24.26 -11.41
CA ASN A 13 22.83 24.71 -10.43
C ASN A 13 23.38 23.49 -9.69
N ARG A 14 24.61 23.11 -10.00
CA ARG A 14 25.32 21.98 -9.40
C ARG A 14 25.38 22.06 -7.88
N ASN A 15 25.63 23.24 -7.34
CA ASN A 15 25.76 23.45 -5.88
C ASN A 15 24.41 23.24 -5.19
N LEU A 16 23.32 23.74 -5.75
CA LEU A 16 21.97 23.50 -5.26
C LEU A 16 21.62 22.01 -5.30
N THR A 17 21.96 21.32 -6.39
CA THR A 17 21.70 19.87 -6.50
C THR A 17 22.46 19.08 -5.46
N ILE A 18 23.74 19.40 -5.22
CA ILE A 18 24.55 18.77 -4.18
C ILE A 18 23.95 19.05 -2.79
N PHE A 19 23.61 20.30 -2.49
CA PHE A 19 22.98 20.67 -1.22
C PHE A 19 21.67 19.90 -1.00
N LEU A 20 20.76 19.89 -1.97
CA LEU A 20 19.51 19.16 -1.88
C LEU A 20 19.71 17.64 -1.74
N SER A 21 20.73 17.07 -2.38
CA SER A 21 21.03 15.64 -2.26
C SER A 21 21.52 15.28 -0.86
N ILE A 22 22.40 16.10 -0.29
CA ILE A 22 22.90 15.91 1.09
C ILE A 22 21.73 16.09 2.08
N LEU A 23 20.95 17.15 1.92
CA LEU A 23 19.78 17.40 2.77
C LEU A 23 18.78 16.26 2.71
N PHE A 24 18.48 15.76 1.50
CA PHE A 24 17.59 14.61 1.31
C PHE A 24 18.14 13.38 2.03
N ALA A 25 19.42 13.07 1.85
CA ALA A 25 20.02 11.90 2.49
C ALA A 25 19.95 11.98 4.02
N LEU A 26 20.25 13.14 4.61
CA LEU A 26 20.21 13.37 6.06
C LEU A 26 18.76 13.25 6.59
N VAL A 27 17.83 13.98 5.98
CA VAL A 27 16.42 14.00 6.40
C VAL A 27 15.80 12.60 6.23
N ALA A 28 16.01 11.96 5.08
CA ALA A 28 15.50 10.61 4.84
C ALA A 28 16.04 9.62 5.88
N SER A 29 17.35 9.65 6.15
CA SER A 29 17.95 8.78 7.16
C SER A 29 17.34 8.98 8.53
N LEU A 30 17.17 10.25 8.97
CA LEU A 30 16.59 10.56 10.27
C LEU A 30 15.13 10.08 10.41
N PHE A 31 14.29 10.36 9.41
CA PHE A 31 12.87 9.99 9.48
C PHE A 31 12.65 8.50 9.30
N ILE A 32 13.40 7.83 8.43
CA ILE A 32 13.34 6.37 8.27
C ILE A 32 13.84 5.69 9.56
N PHE A 33 14.93 6.16 10.15
CA PHE A 33 15.45 5.63 11.41
C PHE A 33 14.45 5.82 12.55
N LYS A 34 13.85 7.02 12.68
CA LYS A 34 12.77 7.26 13.65
C LYS A 34 11.59 6.33 13.45
N ALA A 35 11.14 6.14 12.21
CA ALA A 35 10.05 5.22 11.90
C ALA A 35 10.42 3.76 12.21
N TYR A 36 11.67 3.36 11.98
CA TYR A 36 12.16 2.03 12.32
C TYR A 36 12.17 1.77 13.84
N ILE A 37 12.62 2.75 14.62
CA ILE A 37 12.53 2.67 16.09
C ILE A 37 11.07 2.52 16.52
N ASN A 38 10.17 3.34 15.99
CA ASN A 38 8.75 3.28 16.31
C ASN A 38 8.13 1.93 15.92
N ALA A 39 8.49 1.37 14.77
CA ALA A 39 8.01 0.06 14.33
C ALA A 39 8.44 -1.08 15.26
N ASN A 40 9.58 -0.94 15.93
CA ASN A 40 10.12 -1.93 16.85
C ASN A 40 9.87 -1.62 18.33
N ALA A 41 9.26 -0.48 18.64
CA ALA A 41 8.85 -0.15 20.00
C ALA A 41 7.69 -1.04 20.47
N ILE A 42 7.49 -1.09 21.79
CA ILE A 42 6.31 -1.76 22.39
C ILE A 42 5.04 -1.07 21.85
N GLY A 43 4.17 -1.83 21.20
CA GLY A 43 2.96 -1.31 20.55
C GLY A 43 3.21 -0.69 19.16
N GLY A 44 4.42 -0.79 18.61
CA GLY A 44 4.70 -0.43 17.23
C GLY A 44 4.20 -1.46 16.21
N SER A 45 4.21 -1.08 14.92
CA SER A 45 3.74 -1.93 13.80
C SER A 45 2.34 -2.51 14.02
N ILE A 46 1.41 -1.70 14.51
CA ILE A 46 0.07 -2.13 14.99
C ILE A 46 -0.70 -2.92 13.91
N ASP A 47 -0.56 -2.55 12.65
CA ASP A 47 -1.30 -3.17 11.53
C ASP A 47 -0.59 -4.41 10.98
N PHE A 48 0.75 -4.48 11.08
CA PHE A 48 1.53 -5.59 10.51
C PHE A 48 1.18 -6.97 11.09
N PRO A 49 0.96 -7.16 12.42
CA PRO A 49 0.56 -8.45 12.98
C PRO A 49 -0.69 -9.03 12.32
N GLN A 50 -1.68 -8.17 12.02
CA GLN A 50 -2.90 -8.60 11.34
C GLN A 50 -2.59 -9.14 9.94
N PHE A 51 -1.73 -8.45 9.18
CA PHE A 51 -1.32 -8.89 7.86
C PHE A 51 -0.61 -10.23 7.89
N TYR A 52 0.34 -10.37 8.78
CA TYR A 52 1.17 -11.55 8.90
C TYR A 52 0.36 -12.78 9.33
N TYR A 53 -0.37 -12.67 10.45
CA TYR A 53 -1.09 -13.81 11.00
C TYR A 53 -2.29 -14.22 10.15
N LEU A 54 -3.07 -13.27 9.62
CA LEU A 54 -4.18 -13.59 8.73
C LEU A 54 -3.70 -14.21 7.41
N SER A 55 -2.58 -13.73 6.84
CA SER A 55 -2.03 -14.36 5.65
C SER A 55 -1.51 -15.77 5.94
N LYS A 56 -0.92 -15.99 7.11
CA LYS A 56 -0.48 -17.30 7.52
C LYS A 56 -1.64 -18.27 7.72
N ASP A 57 -2.72 -17.82 8.34
CA ASP A 57 -3.94 -18.60 8.53
C ASP A 57 -4.65 -18.87 7.20
N PHE A 58 -4.70 -17.88 6.28
CA PHE A 58 -5.19 -18.07 4.92
C PHE A 58 -4.45 -19.23 4.22
N TRP A 59 -3.12 -19.24 4.24
CA TRP A 59 -2.32 -20.28 3.59
C TRP A 59 -2.29 -21.62 4.35
N ALA A 60 -2.73 -21.62 5.60
CA ALA A 60 -2.98 -22.84 6.37
C ALA A 60 -4.39 -23.42 6.13
N GLY A 61 -5.20 -22.82 5.21
CA GLY A 61 -6.55 -23.24 4.93
C GLY A 61 -7.56 -22.95 6.04
N LYS A 62 -7.26 -22.00 6.93
CA LYS A 62 -8.17 -21.63 8.02
C LYS A 62 -9.14 -20.54 7.56
N ASP A 63 -10.34 -20.55 8.12
CA ASP A 63 -11.30 -19.48 7.92
C ASP A 63 -10.85 -18.20 8.62
N ILE A 64 -10.32 -17.26 7.83
CA ILE A 64 -9.80 -15.98 8.33
C ILE A 64 -10.90 -14.96 8.67
N PHE A 65 -12.14 -15.22 8.26
CA PHE A 65 -13.26 -14.31 8.50
C PHE A 65 -13.97 -14.61 9.82
N ASN A 66 -14.02 -15.88 10.24
CA ASN A 66 -14.72 -16.32 11.45
C ASN A 66 -13.79 -16.57 12.64
N HIS A 67 -12.48 -16.55 12.48
CA HIS A 67 -11.53 -17.13 13.43
C HIS A 67 -10.72 -16.13 14.26
N PHE A 68 -11.21 -14.91 14.50
CA PHE A 68 -10.60 -13.99 15.45
C PHE A 68 -11.44 -13.85 16.74
N PRO A 69 -11.35 -14.81 17.69
CA PRO A 69 -12.01 -14.68 18.97
C PRO A 69 -11.35 -13.52 19.74
N GLY A 70 -12.10 -12.45 19.96
CA GLY A 70 -11.74 -11.40 20.91
C GLY A 70 -11.00 -10.17 20.36
N LYS A 71 -10.63 -10.09 19.10
CA LYS A 71 -10.16 -8.85 18.49
C LYS A 71 -11.13 -8.41 17.40
N LYS A 72 -11.66 -7.19 17.52
CA LYS A 72 -12.50 -6.49 16.52
C LYS A 72 -11.70 -6.13 15.26
N GLY A 73 -10.94 -7.04 14.71
CA GLY A 73 -10.13 -6.91 13.52
C GLY A 73 -10.47 -8.03 12.56
N MET A 74 -11.65 -7.95 11.95
CA MET A 74 -12.02 -8.83 10.84
C MET A 74 -11.04 -8.64 9.70
N ALA A 75 -10.87 -9.67 8.86
CA ALA A 75 -10.19 -9.59 7.60
C ALA A 75 -10.85 -8.53 6.71
N MET A 76 -10.40 -7.28 6.81
CA MET A 76 -10.98 -6.12 6.11
C MET A 76 -10.37 -5.93 4.72
N TRP A 77 -9.61 -6.91 4.25
CA TRP A 77 -8.91 -6.81 2.98
C TRP A 77 -9.39 -7.87 1.99
N ASN A 78 -9.36 -7.50 0.70
CA ASN A 78 -9.65 -8.44 -0.37
C ASN A 78 -8.65 -9.62 -0.35
N HIS A 79 -9.13 -10.81 -0.70
CA HIS A 79 -8.37 -12.07 -0.72
C HIS A 79 -7.05 -12.00 -1.52
N ILE A 80 -6.99 -11.16 -2.56
CA ILE A 80 -5.77 -10.92 -3.33
C ILE A 80 -4.60 -10.45 -2.46
N PHE A 81 -4.90 -9.74 -1.36
CA PHE A 81 -3.87 -9.30 -0.44
C PHE A 81 -3.11 -10.48 0.19
N TYR A 82 -3.84 -11.47 0.68
CA TYR A 82 -3.24 -12.64 1.34
C TYR A 82 -2.40 -13.48 0.36
N ILE A 83 -2.80 -13.50 -0.91
CA ILE A 83 -2.04 -14.16 -1.98
C ILE A 83 -0.74 -13.41 -2.23
N ILE A 84 -0.79 -12.08 -2.39
CA ILE A 84 0.40 -11.26 -2.65
C ILE A 84 1.33 -11.21 -1.42
N PHE A 85 0.77 -11.26 -0.22
CA PHE A 85 1.54 -11.20 1.02
C PHE A 85 2.23 -12.54 1.38
N TYR A 86 1.96 -13.62 0.65
CA TYR A 86 2.53 -14.95 0.88
C TYR A 86 4.06 -14.96 1.11
N PRO A 87 4.89 -14.28 0.32
CA PRO A 87 6.35 -14.31 0.53
C PRO A 87 6.77 -13.88 1.93
N PHE A 88 6.02 -13.00 2.57
CA PHE A 88 6.31 -12.55 3.93
C PHE A 88 5.95 -13.61 4.97
N THR A 89 5.01 -14.51 4.69
CA THR A 89 4.62 -15.58 5.62
C THR A 89 5.65 -16.71 5.71
N LEU A 90 6.59 -16.77 4.78
CA LEU A 90 7.65 -17.78 4.74
C LEU A 90 8.76 -17.54 5.78
N PHE A 91 8.82 -16.34 6.34
CA PHE A 91 9.82 -15.96 7.33
C PHE A 91 9.21 -15.88 8.73
N THR A 92 10.07 -15.74 9.74
CA THR A 92 9.63 -15.44 11.11
C THR A 92 8.97 -14.05 11.14
N PHE A 93 8.14 -13.81 12.15
CA PHE A 93 7.43 -12.54 12.32
C PHE A 93 8.37 -11.32 12.28
N GLU A 94 9.49 -11.38 13.00
CA GLU A 94 10.43 -10.26 13.09
C GLU A 94 11.16 -9.99 11.77
N ILE A 95 11.54 -11.04 11.05
CA ILE A 95 12.14 -10.89 9.71
C ILE A 95 11.12 -10.30 8.75
N SER A 96 9.91 -10.81 8.74
CA SER A 96 8.83 -10.34 7.86
C SER A 96 8.47 -8.89 8.13
N LYS A 97 8.40 -8.48 9.40
CA LYS A 97 8.17 -7.10 9.81
C LYS A 97 9.25 -6.17 9.25
N THR A 98 10.50 -6.59 9.39
CA THR A 98 11.65 -5.83 8.87
C THR A 98 11.63 -5.74 7.35
N LEU A 99 11.37 -6.86 6.65
CA LEU A 99 11.23 -6.88 5.19
C LEU A 99 10.08 -5.98 4.72
N TRP A 100 8.94 -6.03 5.39
CA TRP A 100 7.79 -5.17 5.07
C TRP A 100 8.11 -3.69 5.27
N PHE A 101 8.81 -3.35 6.36
CA PHE A 101 9.27 -1.98 6.60
C PHE A 101 10.11 -1.46 5.43
N PHE A 102 11.16 -2.19 5.04
CA PHE A 102 12.02 -1.79 3.92
C PHE A 102 11.30 -1.81 2.57
N SER A 103 10.37 -2.73 2.37
CA SER A 103 9.51 -2.73 1.17
C SER A 103 8.73 -1.43 1.05
N ASN A 104 8.17 -0.91 2.14
CA ASN A 104 7.47 0.38 2.14
C ASN A 104 8.40 1.56 1.85
N VAL A 105 9.66 1.54 2.30
CA VAL A 105 10.66 2.55 1.92
C VAL A 105 10.93 2.49 0.41
N ILE A 106 11.07 1.29 -0.16
CA ILE A 106 11.25 1.08 -1.59
C ILE A 106 10.03 1.59 -2.37
N PHE A 107 8.81 1.30 -1.91
CA PHE A 107 7.57 1.77 -2.55
C PHE A 107 7.53 3.30 -2.62
N ALA A 108 7.90 3.99 -1.54
CA ALA A 108 7.99 5.45 -1.55
C ALA A 108 9.00 5.97 -2.58
N GLY A 109 10.16 5.35 -2.67
CA GLY A 109 11.17 5.68 -3.69
C GLY A 109 10.64 5.47 -5.11
N LEU A 110 9.97 4.36 -5.37
CA LEU A 110 9.36 4.07 -6.67
C LEU A 110 8.28 5.08 -7.05
N ILE A 111 7.45 5.52 -6.10
CA ILE A 111 6.45 6.57 -6.31
C ILE A 111 7.14 7.85 -6.80
N VAL A 112 8.18 8.32 -6.13
CA VAL A 112 8.92 9.53 -6.51
C VAL A 112 9.53 9.39 -7.90
N ILE A 113 10.13 8.23 -8.22
CA ILE A 113 10.73 7.95 -9.55
C ILE A 113 9.66 7.97 -10.65
N LEU A 114 8.50 7.36 -10.42
CA LEU A 114 7.41 7.34 -11.40
C LEU A 114 6.84 8.73 -11.62
N LEU A 115 6.62 9.50 -10.56
CA LEU A 115 6.15 10.88 -10.64
C LEU A 115 7.19 11.78 -11.34
N LYS A 116 8.48 11.60 -11.05
CA LYS A 116 9.56 12.28 -11.78
C LYS A 116 9.45 12.06 -13.28
N LYS A 117 9.26 10.81 -13.72
CA LYS A 117 9.11 10.47 -15.13
C LYS A 117 7.82 11.01 -15.73
N ALA A 118 6.71 10.89 -15.03
CA ALA A 118 5.38 11.31 -15.50
C ALA A 118 5.28 12.82 -15.73
N TYR A 119 5.88 13.59 -14.83
CA TYR A 119 5.82 15.07 -14.88
C TYR A 119 7.10 15.73 -15.39
N ASN A 120 8.04 14.94 -15.94
CA ASN A 120 9.35 15.42 -16.42
C ASN A 120 10.08 16.32 -15.41
N LEU A 121 10.04 15.92 -14.12
CA LEU A 121 10.68 16.68 -13.08
C LEU A 121 12.21 16.59 -13.22
N ASN A 122 12.89 17.73 -13.11
CA ASN A 122 14.34 17.74 -12.97
C ASN A 122 14.76 17.15 -11.59
N LEU A 123 16.05 16.92 -11.39
CA LEU A 123 16.56 16.29 -10.17
C LEU A 123 16.22 17.11 -8.92
N ASN A 124 16.35 18.43 -8.98
CA ASN A 124 16.07 19.30 -7.82
C ASN A 124 14.60 19.22 -7.38
N LYS A 125 13.67 19.29 -8.33
CA LYS A 125 12.23 19.13 -8.05
C LYS A 125 11.92 17.75 -7.47
N SER A 126 12.59 16.71 -7.96
CA SER A 126 12.43 15.33 -7.47
C SER A 126 12.97 15.16 -6.05
N LEU A 127 14.10 15.79 -5.73
CA LEU A 127 14.67 15.79 -4.38
C LEU A 127 13.76 16.51 -3.39
N ILE A 128 13.17 17.64 -3.79
CA ILE A 128 12.19 18.35 -2.96
C ILE A 128 10.94 17.51 -2.75
N LEU A 129 10.41 16.88 -3.81
CA LEU A 129 9.28 15.96 -3.67
C LEU A 129 9.60 14.82 -2.71
N GLY A 130 10.79 14.24 -2.82
CA GLY A 130 11.28 13.22 -1.91
C GLY A 130 11.38 13.74 -0.46
N LEU A 131 11.94 14.91 -0.24
CA LEU A 131 12.03 15.57 1.07
C LEU A 131 10.64 15.73 1.70
N LEU A 132 9.69 16.30 0.96
CA LEU A 132 8.32 16.49 1.42
C LEU A 132 7.64 15.15 1.76
N THR A 133 7.90 14.11 0.95
CA THR A 133 7.38 12.77 1.20
C THR A 133 7.92 12.20 2.51
N VAL A 134 9.24 12.12 2.66
CA VAL A 134 9.86 11.45 3.82
C VAL A 134 9.69 12.21 5.13
N SER A 135 9.58 13.55 5.09
CA SER A 135 9.33 14.37 6.27
C SER A 135 7.86 14.44 6.68
N SER A 136 6.96 13.86 5.88
CA SER A 136 5.53 13.92 6.18
C SER A 136 5.14 12.94 7.30
N THR A 137 4.22 13.38 8.18
CA THR A 137 3.65 12.54 9.23
C THR A 137 2.97 11.27 8.66
N PRO A 138 2.18 11.33 7.56
CA PRO A 138 1.60 10.13 6.96
C PRO A 138 2.65 9.10 6.56
N PHE A 139 3.80 9.51 6.01
CA PHE A 139 4.87 8.60 5.63
C PHE A 139 5.45 7.89 6.87
N THR A 140 5.85 8.64 7.89
CA THR A 140 6.44 8.06 9.11
C THR A 140 5.47 7.18 9.86
N ASN A 141 4.18 7.55 9.93
CA ASN A 141 3.15 6.73 10.53
C ASN A 141 2.90 5.44 9.74
N THR A 142 2.85 5.52 8.41
CA THR A 142 2.68 4.32 7.56
C THR A 142 3.83 3.34 7.76
N LEU A 143 5.06 3.83 7.84
CA LEU A 143 6.23 2.98 8.12
C LEU A 143 6.19 2.43 9.55
N GLY A 144 5.96 3.28 10.55
CA GLY A 144 5.99 2.91 11.97
C GLY A 144 4.87 1.94 12.35
N ASN A 145 3.70 2.05 11.75
CA ASN A 145 2.55 1.17 11.99
C ASN A 145 2.51 -0.05 11.06
N GLY A 146 3.37 -0.11 10.05
CA GLY A 146 3.39 -1.21 9.09
C GLY A 146 2.19 -1.24 8.14
N GLN A 147 1.63 -0.07 7.81
CA GLN A 147 0.38 0.06 7.03
C GLN A 147 0.54 -0.27 5.54
N LEU A 148 -0.59 -0.52 4.86
CA LEU A 148 -0.68 -0.77 3.42
C LEU A 148 -0.63 0.49 2.55
N GLY A 149 -0.70 1.68 3.13
CA GLY A 149 -0.89 2.93 2.40
C GLY A 149 0.11 3.16 1.27
N LEU A 150 1.40 2.96 1.52
CA LEU A 150 2.45 3.13 0.50
C LEU A 150 2.38 2.05 -0.59
N PHE A 151 2.05 0.82 -0.24
CA PHE A 151 1.87 -0.27 -1.21
C PHE A 151 0.70 0.01 -2.18
N ILE A 152 -0.44 0.47 -1.65
CA ILE A 152 -1.60 0.87 -2.45
C ILE A 152 -1.25 2.07 -3.32
N LEU A 153 -0.64 3.12 -2.75
CA LEU A 153 -0.26 4.32 -3.50
C LEU A 153 0.74 4.03 -4.60
N MET A 154 1.73 3.18 -4.35
CA MET A 154 2.67 2.71 -5.37
C MET A 154 1.94 1.99 -6.51
N SER A 155 1.00 1.11 -6.18
CA SER A 155 0.21 0.35 -7.16
C SER A 155 -0.62 1.26 -8.05
N ILE A 156 -1.30 2.26 -7.47
CA ILE A 156 -2.04 3.30 -8.21
C ILE A 156 -1.09 4.09 -9.11
N THR A 157 0.06 4.48 -8.60
CA THR A 157 1.06 5.25 -9.35
C THR A 157 1.59 4.45 -10.54
N ILE A 158 1.83 3.15 -10.36
CA ILE A 158 2.20 2.24 -11.46
C ILE A 158 1.08 2.17 -12.49
N TYR A 159 -0.16 1.99 -12.07
CA TYR A 159 -1.30 1.92 -12.98
C TYR A 159 -1.42 3.18 -13.85
N TRP A 160 -1.29 4.36 -13.27
CA TRP A 160 -1.46 5.62 -14.02
C TRP A 160 -0.26 6.00 -14.86
N TYR A 161 0.96 5.82 -14.34
CA TYR A 161 2.15 6.44 -14.92
C TYR A 161 3.15 5.46 -15.52
N SER A 162 2.99 4.15 -15.31
CA SER A 162 3.90 3.20 -15.94
C SER A 162 3.46 2.82 -17.36
N LYS A 163 4.44 2.38 -18.16
CA LYS A 163 4.22 1.81 -19.48
C LYS A 163 4.16 0.27 -19.46
N PHE A 164 4.12 -0.34 -18.31
CA PHE A 164 4.08 -1.80 -18.18
C PHE A 164 2.79 -2.38 -18.75
N LYS A 165 2.89 -3.47 -19.52
CA LYS A 165 1.73 -4.17 -20.06
C LYS A 165 0.79 -4.69 -18.96
N ILE A 166 1.37 -5.10 -17.82
CA ILE A 166 0.63 -5.64 -16.67
C ILE A 166 0.12 -4.56 -15.68
N LYS A 167 0.20 -3.27 -16.04
CA LYS A 167 -0.21 -2.17 -15.13
C LYS A 167 -1.64 -2.30 -14.62
N LYS A 168 -2.52 -2.93 -15.39
CA LYS A 168 -3.92 -3.18 -15.00
C LYS A 168 -4.04 -4.10 -13.77
N PHE A 169 -3.10 -5.02 -13.58
CA PHE A 169 -3.03 -5.84 -12.39
C PHE A 169 -2.83 -4.99 -11.12
N PHE A 170 -2.06 -3.91 -11.22
CA PHE A 170 -1.84 -3.00 -10.09
C PHE A 170 -3.09 -2.24 -9.68
N LEU A 171 -4.09 -2.09 -10.56
CA LEU A 171 -5.39 -1.56 -10.17
C LEU A 171 -6.10 -2.50 -9.20
N ALA A 172 -6.02 -3.82 -9.40
CA ALA A 172 -6.60 -4.79 -8.48
C ALA A 172 -6.00 -4.67 -7.07
N ILE A 173 -4.70 -4.33 -6.96
CA ILE A 173 -4.05 -4.07 -5.67
C ILE A 173 -4.64 -2.84 -4.98
N ALA A 174 -5.03 -1.81 -5.73
CA ALA A 174 -5.69 -0.63 -5.17
C ALA A 174 -7.04 -0.97 -4.49
N TYR A 175 -7.71 -2.03 -4.98
CA TYR A 175 -8.97 -2.52 -4.41
C TYR A 175 -8.79 -3.44 -3.20
N ILE A 176 -7.57 -3.71 -2.77
CA ILE A 176 -7.31 -4.51 -1.57
C ILE A 176 -8.03 -3.93 -0.35
N LYS A 177 -8.04 -2.60 -0.21
CA LYS A 177 -8.76 -1.92 0.85
C LYS A 177 -10.10 -1.41 0.33
N PHE A 178 -11.20 -2.02 0.77
CA PHE A 178 -12.56 -1.69 0.32
C PHE A 178 -12.92 -0.21 0.46
N SER A 179 -12.38 0.51 1.45
CA SER A 179 -12.63 1.93 1.65
C SER A 179 -12.10 2.82 0.51
N PHE A 180 -11.14 2.37 -0.28
CA PHE A 180 -10.62 3.11 -1.44
C PHE A 180 -11.29 2.73 -2.76
N ALA A 181 -11.86 1.53 -2.84
CA ALA A 181 -12.47 1.01 -4.06
C ALA A 181 -13.50 1.94 -4.70
N PRO A 182 -14.45 2.56 -3.96
CA PRO A 182 -15.47 3.43 -4.55
C PRO A 182 -14.88 4.62 -5.30
N PHE A 183 -13.82 5.25 -4.80
CA PHE A 183 -13.20 6.40 -5.45
C PHE A 183 -12.58 6.05 -6.80
N PHE A 184 -11.95 4.87 -6.91
CA PHE A 184 -11.39 4.40 -8.17
C PHE A 184 -12.47 3.97 -9.14
N LEU A 185 -13.53 3.31 -8.67
CA LEU A 185 -14.67 2.94 -9.48
C LEU A 185 -15.32 4.18 -10.10
N ILE A 186 -15.61 5.19 -9.30
CA ILE A 186 -16.18 6.46 -9.75
C ILE A 186 -15.28 7.12 -10.80
N ASN A 187 -13.97 7.22 -10.53
CA ASN A 187 -13.02 7.79 -11.49
C ASN A 187 -12.98 7.01 -12.81
N SER A 188 -13.01 5.69 -12.76
CA SER A 188 -13.03 4.83 -13.95
C SER A 188 -14.31 4.99 -14.75
N LEU A 189 -15.46 5.13 -14.09
CA LEU A 189 -16.75 5.38 -14.73
C LEU A 189 -16.75 6.74 -15.45
N PHE A 190 -16.26 7.80 -14.82
CA PHE A 190 -16.16 9.13 -15.43
C PHE A 190 -15.23 9.15 -16.66
N LYS A 191 -14.14 8.39 -16.60
CA LYS A 191 -13.20 8.27 -17.72
C LYS A 191 -13.65 7.29 -18.79
N LYS A 192 -14.78 6.60 -18.60
CA LYS A 192 -15.24 5.50 -19.46
C LYS A 192 -14.18 4.38 -19.62
N GLU A 193 -13.33 4.22 -18.62
CA GLU A 193 -12.31 3.18 -18.60
C GLU A 193 -12.92 1.87 -18.09
N ILE A 194 -12.76 0.80 -18.86
CA ILE A 194 -13.23 -0.53 -18.48
C ILE A 194 -12.18 -1.28 -17.64
N ASP A 195 -11.07 -0.64 -17.33
CA ASP A 195 -9.94 -1.27 -16.61
C ASP A 195 -10.32 -1.75 -15.20
N PHE A 196 -11.36 -1.16 -14.58
CA PHE A 196 -11.91 -1.66 -13.33
C PHE A 196 -12.43 -3.11 -13.42
N ILE A 197 -12.88 -3.55 -14.61
CA ILE A 197 -13.33 -4.92 -14.84
C ILE A 197 -12.19 -5.90 -14.55
N TYR A 198 -10.95 -5.56 -14.91
CA TYR A 198 -9.78 -6.40 -14.59
C TYR A 198 -9.57 -6.51 -13.07
N ALA A 199 -9.76 -5.43 -12.33
CA ALA A 199 -9.68 -5.45 -10.88
C ALA A 199 -10.76 -6.35 -10.26
N VAL A 200 -11.99 -6.27 -10.77
CA VAL A 200 -13.11 -7.12 -10.34
C VAL A 200 -12.81 -8.58 -10.66
N ILE A 201 -12.40 -8.89 -11.90
CA ILE A 201 -12.08 -10.27 -12.31
C ILE A 201 -10.97 -10.85 -11.43
N ILE A 202 -9.85 -10.13 -11.25
CA ILE A 202 -8.71 -10.60 -10.45
C ILE A 202 -9.13 -10.80 -8.99
N SER A 203 -9.91 -9.88 -8.43
CA SER A 203 -10.43 -10.00 -7.08
C SER A 203 -11.37 -11.21 -6.94
N THR A 204 -12.26 -11.44 -7.92
CA THR A 204 -13.16 -12.59 -7.94
C THR A 204 -12.39 -13.91 -8.06
N LEU A 205 -11.35 -13.94 -8.91
CA LEU A 205 -10.50 -15.14 -9.02
C LEU A 205 -9.76 -15.43 -7.71
N ALA A 206 -9.28 -14.40 -7.02
CA ALA A 206 -8.64 -14.57 -5.71
C ALA A 206 -9.60 -15.15 -4.68
N VAL A 207 -10.84 -14.76 -4.76
CA VAL A 207 -11.95 -15.21 -3.96
C VAL A 207 -12.29 -16.67 -4.25
N ILE A 208 -12.44 -17.03 -5.53
CA ILE A 208 -12.69 -18.42 -5.97
C ILE A 208 -11.52 -19.30 -5.54
N PHE A 209 -10.28 -18.84 -5.73
CA PHE A 209 -9.09 -19.56 -5.28
C PHE A 209 -9.14 -19.86 -3.78
N TYR A 210 -9.52 -18.88 -2.96
CA TYR A 210 -9.68 -19.10 -1.53
C TYR A 210 -10.74 -20.15 -1.21
N GLY A 211 -11.90 -20.07 -1.85
CA GLY A 211 -12.98 -21.05 -1.68
C GLY A 211 -12.55 -22.48 -2.00
N PHE A 212 -11.81 -22.67 -3.10
CA PHE A 212 -11.23 -23.97 -3.45
C PHE A 212 -10.14 -24.42 -2.47
N TYR A 213 -9.32 -23.50 -1.99
CA TYR A 213 -8.20 -23.79 -1.10
C TYR A 213 -8.67 -24.18 0.30
N VAL A 214 -9.67 -23.50 0.83
CA VAL A 214 -10.23 -23.77 2.15
C VAL A 214 -11.22 -24.95 2.13
N ASN A 215 -11.68 -25.35 0.95
CA ASN A 215 -12.45 -26.59 0.64
C ASN A 215 -13.82 -26.78 1.36
N GLU A 216 -14.31 -25.79 2.08
CA GLU A 216 -15.51 -25.92 2.92
C GLU A 216 -16.56 -24.82 2.69
N LEU A 217 -16.28 -23.84 1.82
CA LEU A 217 -17.15 -22.69 1.69
C LEU A 217 -18.21 -22.91 0.60
N SER A 218 -19.48 -23.04 1.04
CA SER A 218 -20.60 -22.78 0.13
C SER A 218 -20.57 -21.29 -0.29
N LEU A 219 -21.14 -20.97 -1.45
CA LEU A 219 -21.23 -19.58 -1.95
C LEU A 219 -21.85 -18.62 -0.91
N ILE A 220 -22.75 -19.11 -0.06
CA ILE A 220 -23.40 -18.38 1.01
C ILE A 220 -22.44 -18.05 2.15
N GLN A 221 -21.60 -19.00 2.58
CA GLN A 221 -20.57 -18.77 3.59
C GLN A 221 -19.51 -17.78 3.10
N PHE A 222 -19.37 -17.67 1.80
CA PHE A 222 -18.49 -16.74 1.13
C PHE A 222 -19.04 -15.31 1.10
N ILE A 223 -20.34 -15.13 0.89
CA ILE A 223 -21.00 -13.81 0.84
C ILE A 223 -21.26 -13.29 2.25
N ASN A 224 -21.58 -14.14 3.22
CA ASN A 224 -21.89 -13.75 4.59
C ASN A 224 -20.82 -12.88 5.27
N PRO A 225 -19.52 -13.14 5.16
CA PRO A 225 -18.50 -12.24 5.74
C PRO A 225 -18.53 -10.83 5.14
N ILE A 226 -18.78 -10.70 3.84
CA ILE A 226 -18.90 -9.41 3.16
C ILE A 226 -20.13 -8.66 3.70
N LEU A 227 -21.25 -9.34 3.84
CA LEU A 227 -22.47 -8.78 4.40
C LEU A 227 -22.29 -8.41 5.89
N THR A 228 -21.57 -9.22 6.64
CA THR A 228 -21.27 -8.95 8.05
C THR A 228 -20.36 -7.73 8.21
N ILE A 229 -19.34 -7.58 7.36
CA ILE A 229 -18.48 -6.37 7.35
C ILE A 229 -19.31 -5.12 7.05
N LEU A 230 -20.19 -5.20 6.05
CA LEU A 230 -21.07 -4.08 5.68
C LEU A 230 -22.09 -3.74 6.77
N SER A 231 -22.52 -4.71 7.58
CA SER A 231 -23.46 -4.49 8.69
C SER A 231 -22.79 -3.93 9.95
N ILE A 232 -21.50 -4.20 10.17
CA ILE A 232 -20.75 -3.71 11.34
C ILE A 232 -20.44 -2.21 11.19
N ASP A 233 -20.15 -1.74 9.98
CA ASP A 233 -19.92 -0.31 9.73
C ASP A 233 -21.17 0.55 9.98
N GLN A 234 -22.36 -0.03 9.98
CA GLN A 234 -23.61 0.71 10.31
C GLN A 234 -23.84 0.91 11.81
N ASN A 235 -23.12 0.19 12.68
CA ASN A 235 -23.29 0.26 14.13
C ASN A 235 -22.15 1.01 14.85
N VAL A 236 -21.26 1.67 14.11
CA VAL A 236 -20.08 2.38 14.67
C VAL A 236 -20.20 3.91 14.50
N PHE A 237 -21.33 4.41 13.97
CA PHE A 237 -21.63 5.85 13.89
C PHE A 237 -22.80 6.22 14.80
#